data_57b7ed06b7c130824e1e73e0ced069f3
#
_entry.id   57b7ed06b7c130824e1e73e0ced069f3
#
_cell.length_a   1.000
_cell.length_b   1.000
_cell.length_c   1.000
_cell.angle_alpha   90.00
_cell.angle_beta   90.00
_cell.angle_gamma   90.00
#
_symmetry.space_group_name_H-M   'P 1'
#
loop_
_entity.id
_entity.type
_entity.pdbx_description
1 polymer ?
#
loop_
_entity_poly.entity_id
_entity_poly.type
_entity_poly.pdbx_seq_one_letter_code
_entity_poly.pdbx_strand_id
1 'polypeptide(L)'
;MPVTRITKEDLKQRLDGSAPPIIVDARLKYPYEHSTVKLPGALRYPEGAASLPTDREIVVYDSDPNELASSHAAAELIRRGYRVSTLKGGINEWLSANLPIETKPAPMMAPPEPGALKG
;
A
#
# COMPACT_ATOMS: atom_id res chain seq x y z
N MET A 1 0.72 2.86 -21.74
CA MET A 1 1.37 3.97 -21.04
C MET A 1 2.07 3.49 -19.80
N PRO A 2 3.32 3.84 -19.61
CA PRO A 2 3.98 3.47 -18.35
C PRO A 2 3.34 4.23 -17.18
N VAL A 3 3.29 3.56 -16.06
CA VAL A 3 2.77 4.17 -14.84
C VAL A 3 3.87 5.03 -14.22
N THR A 4 3.52 6.23 -13.80
CA THR A 4 4.46 7.12 -13.11
C THR A 4 4.86 6.51 -11.78
N ARG A 5 6.13 6.66 -11.42
CA ARG A 5 6.65 6.18 -10.14
C ARG A 5 7.07 7.36 -9.29
N ILE A 6 6.84 7.25 -7.99
CA ILE A 6 7.23 8.29 -7.03
C ILE A 6 8.22 7.68 -6.04
N THR A 7 9.25 8.43 -5.68
CA THR A 7 10.23 7.96 -4.71
C THR A 7 9.66 8.04 -3.30
N LYS A 8 10.27 7.25 -2.38
CA LYS A 8 9.85 7.28 -0.99
C LYS A 8 10.07 8.67 -0.36
N GLU A 9 11.13 9.34 -0.79
CA GLU A 9 11.40 10.71 -0.30
C GLU A 9 10.32 11.67 -0.74
N ASP A 10 9.95 11.62 -2.01
CA ASP A 10 8.89 12.49 -2.53
C ASP A 10 7.55 12.19 -1.90
N LEU A 11 7.24 10.91 -1.71
CA LEU A 11 5.99 10.55 -1.06
C LEU A 11 5.94 11.04 0.38
N LYS A 12 7.04 10.87 1.12
CA LYS A 12 7.09 11.35 2.51
C LYS A 12 6.83 12.85 2.55
N GLN A 13 7.45 13.59 1.65
CA GLN A 13 7.27 15.04 1.59
C GLN A 13 5.81 15.40 1.30
N ARG A 14 5.17 14.69 0.39
CA ARG A 14 3.77 14.96 0.07
C ARG A 14 2.82 14.58 1.20
N LEU A 15 3.13 13.52 1.93
CA LEU A 15 2.32 13.13 3.08
C LEU A 15 2.36 14.17 4.19
N ASP A 16 3.49 14.87 4.31
CA ASP A 16 3.65 15.93 5.31
C ASP A 16 3.11 17.28 4.83
N GLY A 17 2.65 17.36 3.59
CA GLY A 17 2.16 18.60 3.00
C GLY A 17 0.68 18.83 3.25
N SER A 18 0.16 19.87 2.61
CA SER A 18 -1.23 20.29 2.80
C SER A 18 -2.23 19.46 1.99
N ALA A 19 -1.76 18.71 0.99
CA ALA A 19 -2.64 17.90 0.13
C ALA A 19 -2.05 16.50 -0.03
N PRO A 20 -2.03 15.70 1.04
CA PRO A 20 -1.43 14.38 0.96
C PRO A 20 -2.19 13.47 0.00
N PRO A 21 -1.49 12.64 -0.76
CA PRO A 21 -2.16 11.68 -1.64
C PRO A 21 -2.85 10.58 -0.83
N ILE A 22 -3.78 9.90 -1.49
CA ILE A 22 -4.40 8.70 -0.94
C ILE A 22 -3.45 7.55 -1.21
N ILE A 23 -3.17 6.76 -0.18
CA ILE A 23 -2.28 5.60 -0.29
C ILE A 23 -3.10 4.33 -0.42
N VAL A 24 -2.74 3.51 -1.39
CA VAL A 24 -3.45 2.25 -1.66
C VAL A 24 -2.45 1.10 -1.59
N ASP A 25 -2.78 0.10 -0.79
CA ASP A 25 -1.95 -1.08 -0.57
C ASP A 25 -2.40 -2.18 -1.52
N ALA A 26 -1.58 -2.48 -2.52
CA ALA A 26 -1.88 -3.48 -3.53
C ALA A 26 -1.04 -4.74 -3.37
N ARG A 27 -0.48 -4.99 -2.19
CA ARG A 27 0.27 -6.21 -1.95
C ARG A 27 -0.58 -7.43 -2.23
N LEU A 28 0.07 -8.51 -2.67
CA LEU A 28 -0.61 -9.78 -2.85
C LEU A 28 -1.10 -10.29 -1.50
N LYS A 29 -1.99 -11.27 -1.55
CA LYS A 29 -2.70 -11.73 -0.36
C LYS A 29 -1.77 -12.13 0.79
N TYR A 30 -0.80 -13.00 0.53
CA TYR A 30 0.08 -13.48 1.58
C TYR A 30 0.97 -12.39 2.17
N PRO A 31 1.70 -11.62 1.36
CA PRO A 31 2.49 -10.53 1.93
C PRO A 31 1.66 -9.55 2.73
N TYR A 32 0.44 -9.27 2.28
CA TYR A 32 -0.42 -8.37 3.01
C TYR A 32 -0.89 -8.97 4.33
N GLU A 33 -1.40 -10.20 4.28
CA GLU A 33 -2.00 -10.81 5.47
C GLU A 33 -0.99 -11.13 6.56
N HIS A 34 0.24 -11.45 6.17
CA HIS A 34 1.27 -11.80 7.15
C HIS A 34 2.02 -10.59 7.67
N SER A 35 1.77 -9.41 7.14
CA SER A 35 2.44 -8.19 7.59
C SER A 35 1.68 -7.57 8.76
N THR A 36 2.43 -7.00 9.70
CA THR A 36 1.86 -6.26 10.81
C THR A 36 1.95 -4.76 10.61
N VAL A 37 2.41 -4.32 9.43
CA VAL A 37 2.60 -2.89 9.14
C VAL A 37 2.06 -2.54 7.78
N LYS A 38 1.74 -1.26 7.61
CA LYS A 38 1.36 -0.69 6.32
C LYS A 38 1.77 0.78 6.31
N LEU A 39 1.74 1.41 5.14
CA LEU A 39 1.93 2.85 5.10
C LEU A 39 0.77 3.54 5.80
N PRO A 40 1.01 4.73 6.38
CA PRO A 40 -0.04 5.40 7.16
C PRO A 40 -1.29 5.67 6.32
N GLY A 41 -2.45 5.31 6.84
CA GLY A 41 -3.71 5.55 6.20
C GLY A 41 -3.99 4.72 4.95
N ALA A 42 -3.14 3.75 4.65
CA ALA A 42 -3.27 2.98 3.41
C ALA A 42 -4.59 2.20 3.36
N LEU A 43 -5.25 2.29 2.22
CA LEU A 43 -6.49 1.57 1.95
C LEU A 43 -6.16 0.29 1.19
N ARG A 44 -6.84 -0.78 1.51
CA ARG A 44 -6.56 -2.07 0.88
C ARG A 44 -7.22 -2.17 -0.50
N TYR A 45 -6.44 -2.47 -1.51
CA TYR A 45 -6.93 -2.73 -2.86
C TYR A 45 -7.39 -4.19 -2.95
N PRO A 46 -8.49 -4.50 -3.62
CA PRO A 46 -9.37 -3.55 -4.34
C PRO A 46 -10.51 -2.98 -3.49
N GLU A 47 -10.83 -3.58 -2.36
CA GLU A 47 -12.04 -3.25 -1.61
C GLU A 47 -12.03 -1.81 -1.11
N GLY A 48 -10.90 -1.40 -0.53
CA GLY A 48 -10.76 -0.06 0.02
C GLY A 48 -10.63 1.01 -1.05
N ALA A 49 -10.44 0.61 -2.31
CA ALA A 49 -10.28 1.54 -3.42
C ALA A 49 -11.48 1.51 -4.36
N ALA A 50 -12.61 0.94 -3.92
CA ALA A 50 -13.78 0.82 -4.78
C ALA A 50 -14.42 2.16 -5.09
N SER A 51 -14.30 3.13 -4.19
CA SER A 51 -14.93 4.43 -4.36
C SER A 51 -14.03 5.50 -3.77
N LEU A 52 -13.18 6.07 -4.61
CA LEU A 52 -12.23 7.11 -4.21
C LEU A 52 -12.57 8.42 -4.90
N PRO A 53 -12.20 9.57 -4.29
CA PRO A 53 -12.40 10.85 -4.96
C PRO A 53 -11.47 10.97 -6.17
N THR A 54 -11.97 11.54 -7.25
CA THR A 54 -11.20 11.68 -8.49
C THR A 54 -10.32 12.92 -8.50
N ASP A 55 -10.49 13.80 -7.53
CA ASP A 55 -9.72 15.03 -7.42
C ASP A 55 -8.47 14.90 -6.55
N ARG A 56 -8.17 13.70 -6.07
CA ARG A 56 -7.00 13.44 -5.26
C ARG A 56 -6.02 12.54 -5.99
N GLU A 57 -4.75 12.79 -5.77
CA GLU A 57 -3.69 11.91 -6.26
C GLU A 57 -3.68 10.62 -5.45
N ILE A 58 -3.40 9.51 -6.13
CA ILE A 58 -3.34 8.20 -5.48
C ILE A 58 -1.93 7.64 -5.67
N VAL A 59 -1.37 7.07 -4.62
CA VAL A 59 -0.10 6.36 -4.70
C VAL A 59 -0.33 4.92 -4.27
N VAL A 60 0.02 3.99 -5.15
CA VAL A 60 -0.17 2.55 -4.93
C VAL A 60 1.17 1.91 -4.62
N TYR A 61 1.21 1.05 -3.64
CA TYR A 61 2.44 0.33 -3.33
C TYR A 61 2.19 -1.17 -3.16
N ASP A 62 3.27 -1.93 -3.26
CA ASP A 62 3.26 -3.36 -3.00
C ASP A 62 4.57 -3.76 -2.31
N SER A 63 4.84 -5.06 -2.24
CA SER A 63 6.10 -5.60 -1.74
C SER A 63 6.81 -6.44 -2.79
N ASP A 64 6.35 -6.40 -4.04
CA ASP A 64 6.92 -7.17 -5.13
C ASP A 64 8.20 -6.49 -5.60
N PRO A 65 9.34 -7.22 -5.69
CA PRO A 65 10.58 -6.62 -6.19
C PRO A 65 10.44 -6.02 -7.59
N ASN A 66 9.55 -6.55 -8.41
CA ASN A 66 9.32 -6.05 -9.76
C ASN A 66 8.13 -5.10 -9.85
N GLU A 67 7.49 -4.79 -8.73
CA GLU A 67 6.37 -3.86 -8.66
C GLU A 67 5.21 -4.24 -9.59
N LEU A 68 5.02 -5.53 -9.82
CA LEU A 68 3.99 -5.99 -10.73
C LEU A 68 2.58 -5.78 -10.17
N ALA A 69 2.41 -6.05 -8.87
CA ALA A 69 1.10 -5.91 -8.25
C ALA A 69 0.66 -4.46 -8.21
N SER A 70 1.57 -3.54 -7.84
CA SER A 70 1.22 -2.12 -7.80
C SER A 70 1.00 -1.56 -9.19
N SER A 71 1.79 -1.99 -10.18
CA SER A 71 1.61 -1.54 -11.55
C SER A 71 0.26 -1.98 -12.11
N HIS A 72 -0.14 -3.21 -11.82
CA HIS A 72 -1.41 -3.73 -12.26
C HIS A 72 -2.59 -2.96 -11.64
N ALA A 73 -2.53 -2.74 -10.34
CA ALA A 73 -3.57 -2.00 -9.65
C ALA A 73 -3.63 -0.55 -10.13
N ALA A 74 -2.46 0.07 -10.33
CA ALA A 74 -2.40 1.44 -10.83
C ALA A 74 -3.03 1.57 -12.20
N ALA A 75 -2.74 0.62 -13.10
CA ALA A 75 -3.32 0.64 -14.44
C ALA A 75 -4.84 0.56 -14.39
N GLU A 76 -5.36 -0.28 -13.50
CA GLU A 76 -6.81 -0.41 -13.33
C GLU A 76 -7.43 0.90 -12.84
N LEU A 77 -6.81 1.53 -11.85
CA LEU A 77 -7.31 2.79 -11.32
C LEU A 77 -7.22 3.91 -12.34
N ILE A 78 -6.15 3.94 -13.14
CA ILE A 78 -6.02 4.93 -14.21
C ILE A 78 -7.16 4.77 -15.22
N ARG A 79 -7.52 3.53 -15.55
CA ARG A 79 -8.65 3.29 -16.46
C ARG A 79 -9.97 3.82 -15.91
N ARG A 80 -10.08 3.91 -14.58
CA ARG A 80 -11.28 4.47 -13.95
C ARG A 80 -11.23 5.99 -13.83
N GLY A 81 -10.17 6.64 -14.30
CA GLY A 81 -10.08 8.08 -14.31
C GLY A 81 -9.29 8.70 -13.17
N TYR A 82 -8.59 7.90 -12.39
CA TYR A 82 -7.79 8.41 -11.27
C TYR A 82 -6.39 8.80 -11.72
N ARG A 83 -5.78 9.73 -10.99
CA ARG A 83 -4.38 10.11 -11.17
C ARG A 83 -3.55 9.27 -10.21
N VAL A 84 -2.74 8.36 -10.75
CA VAL A 84 -2.09 7.34 -9.95
C VAL A 84 -0.61 7.25 -10.24
N SER A 85 0.18 7.10 -9.19
CA SER A 85 1.61 6.77 -9.27
C SER A 85 1.85 5.54 -8.41
N THR A 86 2.95 4.82 -8.68
CA THR A 86 3.36 3.72 -7.83
C THR A 86 4.57 4.12 -7.00
N LEU A 87 4.68 3.54 -5.81
CA LEU A 87 5.80 3.83 -4.92
C LEU A 87 7.02 3.00 -5.35
N LYS A 88 8.06 3.67 -5.78
CA LYS A 88 9.30 3.03 -6.19
C LYS A 88 9.90 2.28 -5.01
N GLY A 89 10.18 0.99 -5.21
CA GLY A 89 10.73 0.14 -4.16
C GLY A 89 9.70 -0.38 -3.17
N GLY A 90 8.45 0.07 -3.26
CA GLY A 90 7.36 -0.43 -2.43
C GLY A 90 7.59 -0.24 -0.94
N ILE A 91 6.86 -1.04 -0.16
CA ILE A 91 6.95 -0.93 1.30
C ILE A 91 8.31 -1.36 1.84
N ASN A 92 9.01 -2.23 1.12
CA ASN A 92 10.32 -2.69 1.59
C ASN A 92 11.33 -1.55 1.67
N GLU A 93 11.38 -0.70 0.63
CA GLU A 93 12.24 0.48 0.65
C GLU A 93 11.80 1.48 1.70
N TRP A 94 10.49 1.62 1.86
CA TRP A 94 9.93 2.52 2.88
C TRP A 94 10.36 2.10 4.28
N LEU A 95 10.27 0.81 4.57
CA LEU A 95 10.69 0.27 5.87
C LEU A 95 12.20 0.41 6.07
N SER A 96 12.98 0.14 5.04
CA SER A 96 14.44 0.24 5.12
C SER A 96 14.90 1.66 5.44
N ALA A 97 14.12 2.65 5.03
CA ALA A 97 14.43 4.06 5.30
C ALA A 97 13.87 4.53 6.64
N ASN A 98 13.25 3.65 7.42
CA ASN A 98 12.67 3.98 8.73
C ASN A 98 11.62 5.07 8.65
N LEU A 99 10.85 5.09 7.57
CA LEU A 99 9.78 6.07 7.41
C LEU A 99 8.55 5.65 8.21
N PRO A 100 7.64 6.59 8.52
CA PRO A 100 6.49 6.28 9.37
C PRO A 100 5.62 5.17 8.82
N ILE A 101 5.14 4.32 9.71
CA ILE A 101 4.24 3.23 9.37
C ILE A 101 3.07 3.23 10.32
N GLU A 102 2.05 2.47 9.95
CA GLU A 102 0.89 2.22 10.78
C GLU A 102 0.82 0.72 11.02
N THR A 103 0.47 0.31 12.23
CA THR A 103 0.30 -1.12 12.51
C THR A 103 -1.02 -1.61 11.94
N LYS A 104 -1.04 -2.86 11.53
CA LYS A 104 -2.25 -3.52 11.09
C LYS A 104 -2.31 -4.91 11.71
N PRO A 105 -3.51 -5.43 11.94
CA PRO A 105 -3.63 -6.80 12.41
C PRO A 105 -3.17 -7.79 11.37
N ALA A 106 -2.57 -8.88 11.82
CA ALA A 106 -2.16 -9.98 10.97
C ALA A 106 -2.83 -11.25 11.47
N PRO A 107 -4.11 -11.44 11.15
CA PRO A 107 -4.87 -12.55 11.73
C PRO A 107 -4.27 -13.92 11.48
N MET A 108 -3.62 -14.07 10.33
CA MET A 108 -2.99 -15.35 10.00
C MET A 108 -1.76 -15.63 10.85
N MET A 109 -1.21 -14.58 11.47
CA MET A 109 -0.02 -14.69 12.32
C MET A 109 -0.40 -14.69 13.79
N ALA A 110 -1.65 -14.46 14.10
CA ALA A 110 -2.08 -14.44 15.48
C ALA A 110 -1.82 -15.81 16.12
N PRO A 111 -1.29 -15.85 17.34
CA PRO A 111 -1.11 -17.13 17.99
C PRO A 111 -2.45 -17.81 18.18
N PRO A 112 -2.50 -19.14 18.01
CA PRO A 112 -3.74 -19.86 18.29
C PRO A 112 -4.15 -19.65 19.72
N GLU A 113 -5.44 -19.78 19.97
CA GLU A 113 -5.92 -19.70 21.33
C GLU A 113 -5.22 -20.73 22.19
N PRO A 114 -4.95 -20.42 23.46
CA PRO A 114 -4.29 -21.40 24.32
C PRO A 114 -4.98 -22.75 24.34
N GLY A 115 -6.30 -22.78 24.29
CA GLY A 115 -7.02 -24.02 24.21
C GLY A 115 -6.78 -24.79 22.94
N ALA A 116 -6.70 -24.08 21.83
CA ALA A 116 -6.43 -24.70 20.53
C ALA A 116 -5.02 -25.28 20.49
N LEU A 117 -4.07 -24.57 21.08
CA LEU A 117 -2.70 -25.05 21.12
C LEU A 117 -2.55 -26.31 21.93
N LYS A 118 -3.33 -26.43 22.95
CA LYS A 118 -3.21 -27.60 23.82
C LYS A 118 -3.87 -28.81 23.24
N GLY A 119 -4.52 -28.61 22.14
CA GLY A 119 -5.13 -29.70 21.41
C GLY A 119 -6.34 -30.19 22.02
#